data_c72a436908d6a9cece05c660d2fa11e7
#
_entry.id   c72a436908d6a9cece05c660d2fa11e7
#
_cell.length_a   1.000
_cell.length_b   1.000
_cell.length_c   1.000
_cell.angle_alpha   90.00
_cell.angle_beta   90.00
_cell.angle_gamma   90.00
#
_symmetry.space_group_name_H-M   'P 1'
#
loop_
_entity.id
_entity.type
_entity.pdbx_description
1 polymer ?
#
loop_
_entity_poly.entity_id
_entity_poly.type
_entity_poly.pdbx_seq_one_letter_code
_entity_poly.pdbx_strand_id
1 'polypeptide(L)'
;MLDHSRRQYLSDILKPAAPPREIDKPFTEEQKRRMLDVVHAGDWKLILAQHFPTAESLLATFSGGFPEGFTPTLDMFLTPTFRGFFANYSAVLYPELHDVFYNEAFLAHARSYWNADYAKPQMMLFNINGPCGNRDPGHLDSPSFRGVRYENSPTWLCSIMGRSGLFQDYLIKMAQVITWFSHDPASGFTYWPNGPLAQPARVQSPIYNRGVVVQNEMLVHRGEANGPVERRSPAGLAFESTFSGEAGNPDGWQVKTGDQVIDRYHTDDLRFLVHWSAEVFSDFAELKKNMEGTDDLTHEQAINMLIADVRSRGISIETPSDPLNDPNFIRALNGAYDFGGPAIYPEEAPVDSLMPA
;
A
#
# COMPACT_ATOMS: atom_id res chain seq x y z
N MET A 1 -19.59 13.59 9.21
CA MET A 1 -18.35 14.41 9.36
C MET A 1 -17.60 13.91 10.58
N LEU A 2 -16.33 13.54 10.44
CA LEU A 2 -15.48 13.23 11.59
C LEU A 2 -15.43 14.42 12.54
N ASP A 3 -15.62 14.15 13.83
CA ASP A 3 -15.38 15.14 14.87
C ASP A 3 -13.89 15.57 14.82
N HIS A 4 -13.65 16.87 14.95
CA HIS A 4 -12.29 17.44 14.89
C HIS A 4 -11.35 16.80 15.93
N SER A 5 -11.84 16.49 17.11
CA SER A 5 -11.07 15.83 18.17
C SER A 5 -10.63 14.41 17.77
N ARG A 6 -11.48 13.66 17.08
CA ARG A 6 -11.13 12.32 16.59
C ARG A 6 -10.13 12.38 15.44
N ARG A 7 -10.28 13.33 14.52
CA ARG A 7 -9.32 13.53 13.44
C ARG A 7 -7.94 13.91 13.98
N GLN A 8 -7.88 14.75 15.00
CA GLN A 8 -6.63 15.09 15.69
C GLN A 8 -6.03 13.86 16.36
N TYR A 9 -6.81 13.09 17.12
CA TYR A 9 -6.35 11.85 17.73
C TYR A 9 -5.77 10.87 16.72
N LEU A 10 -6.46 10.62 15.58
CA LEU A 10 -5.96 9.75 14.52
C LEU A 10 -4.65 10.29 13.91
N SER A 11 -4.57 11.60 13.70
CA SER A 11 -3.33 12.23 13.22
C SER A 11 -2.16 12.05 14.19
N ASP A 12 -2.43 12.04 15.49
CA ASP A 12 -1.38 11.88 16.50
C ASP A 12 -0.83 10.45 16.60
N ILE A 13 -1.66 9.45 16.32
CA ILE A 13 -1.23 8.03 16.32
C ILE A 13 -0.69 7.56 14.96
N LEU A 14 -1.08 8.19 13.84
CA LEU A 14 -0.62 7.82 12.49
C LEU A 14 0.73 8.49 12.18
N LYS A 15 1.76 8.04 12.90
CA LYS A 15 3.14 8.48 12.76
C LYS A 15 4.06 7.26 12.73
N PRO A 16 5.06 7.23 11.86
CA PRO A 16 6.02 6.15 11.82
C PRO A 16 6.95 6.20 13.05
N ALA A 17 7.57 5.07 13.39
CA ALA A 17 8.52 4.96 14.50
C ALA A 17 9.75 5.86 14.33
N ALA A 18 10.15 6.13 13.10
CA ALA A 18 11.21 7.07 12.74
C ALA A 18 10.87 7.73 11.38
N PRO A 19 11.42 8.91 11.08
CA PRO A 19 11.29 9.51 9.77
C PRO A 19 11.83 8.59 8.67
N PRO A 20 11.25 8.63 7.45
CA PRO A 20 11.82 7.93 6.29
C PRO A 20 13.29 8.31 6.07
N ARG A 21 14.10 7.32 5.72
CA ARG A 21 15.53 7.50 5.44
C ARG A 21 15.81 7.16 3.99
N GLU A 22 16.29 8.13 3.22
CA GLU A 22 16.62 7.91 1.81
C GLU A 22 17.85 7.01 1.65
N ILE A 23 17.81 6.18 0.61
CA ILE A 23 18.91 5.32 0.17
C ILE A 23 19.19 5.63 -1.30
N ASP A 24 20.43 5.94 -1.61
CA ASP A 24 20.88 6.11 -3.00
C ASP A 24 21.31 4.76 -3.57
N LYS A 25 20.84 4.45 -4.77
CA LYS A 25 21.18 3.25 -5.55
C LYS A 25 21.08 1.92 -4.79
N PRO A 26 19.90 1.59 -4.21
CA PRO A 26 19.73 0.34 -3.45
C PRO A 26 19.93 -0.92 -4.28
N PHE A 27 19.81 -0.86 -5.61
CA PHE A 27 20.04 -1.99 -6.51
C PHE A 27 21.09 -1.67 -7.58
N THR A 28 21.77 -2.70 -8.05
CA THR A 28 22.61 -2.62 -9.26
C THR A 28 21.74 -2.63 -10.51
N GLU A 29 22.27 -2.14 -11.64
CA GLU A 29 21.56 -2.22 -12.94
C GLU A 29 21.30 -3.67 -13.37
N GLU A 30 22.19 -4.60 -13.01
CA GLU A 30 21.99 -6.03 -13.28
C GLU A 30 20.82 -6.61 -12.45
N GLN A 31 20.70 -6.24 -11.20
CA GLN A 31 19.56 -6.65 -10.35
C GLN A 31 18.25 -6.08 -10.90
N LYS A 32 18.24 -4.79 -11.28
CA LYS A 32 17.08 -4.15 -11.93
C LYS A 32 16.69 -4.91 -13.22
N ARG A 33 17.66 -5.20 -14.08
CA ARG A 33 17.41 -5.91 -15.35
C ARG A 33 16.76 -7.27 -15.10
N ARG A 34 17.31 -8.09 -14.17
CA ARG A 34 16.73 -9.39 -13.81
C ARG A 34 15.30 -9.26 -13.30
N MET A 35 15.01 -8.25 -12.48
CA MET A 35 13.65 -7.97 -12.01
C MET A 35 12.71 -7.62 -13.17
N LEU A 36 13.13 -6.75 -14.09
CA LEU A 36 12.34 -6.39 -15.26
C LEU A 36 12.15 -7.56 -16.23
N ASP A 37 13.14 -8.44 -16.41
CA ASP A 37 13.01 -9.65 -17.23
C ASP A 37 11.88 -10.55 -16.69
N VAL A 38 11.79 -10.73 -15.36
CA VAL A 38 10.69 -11.46 -14.71
C VAL A 38 9.35 -10.79 -14.96
N VAL A 39 9.30 -9.45 -14.80
CA VAL A 39 8.05 -8.71 -15.01
C VAL A 39 7.61 -8.79 -16.47
N HIS A 40 8.54 -8.67 -17.43
CA HIS A 40 8.25 -8.72 -18.84
C HIS A 40 7.73 -10.10 -19.31
N ALA A 41 8.20 -11.17 -18.68
CA ALA A 41 7.79 -12.54 -18.99
C ALA A 41 6.43 -12.93 -18.40
N GLY A 42 5.92 -12.16 -17.43
CA GLY A 42 4.67 -12.47 -16.73
C GLY A 42 3.44 -11.76 -17.30
N ASP A 43 2.29 -12.06 -16.69
CA ASP A 43 1.00 -11.41 -16.94
C ASP A 43 0.41 -10.96 -15.59
N TRP A 44 0.30 -9.65 -15.38
CA TRP A 44 0.08 -9.05 -14.08
C TRP A 44 -1.25 -8.33 -13.98
N LYS A 45 -1.96 -8.57 -12.91
CA LYS A 45 -3.27 -7.96 -12.64
C LYS A 45 -3.14 -6.57 -12.04
N LEU A 46 -4.19 -5.77 -12.20
CA LEU A 46 -4.33 -4.51 -11.47
C LEU A 46 -4.15 -4.74 -9.97
N ILE A 47 -3.49 -3.79 -9.30
CA ILE A 47 -3.30 -3.81 -7.84
C ILE A 47 -4.63 -3.96 -7.10
N LEU A 48 -5.68 -3.28 -7.53
CA LEU A 48 -7.00 -3.35 -6.92
C LEU A 48 -7.62 -4.75 -7.04
N ALA A 49 -7.41 -5.46 -8.14
CA ALA A 49 -7.89 -6.83 -8.33
C ALA A 49 -7.15 -7.88 -7.47
N GLN A 50 -6.04 -7.50 -6.85
CA GLN A 50 -5.33 -8.36 -5.90
C GLN A 50 -5.76 -8.11 -4.44
N HIS A 51 -6.24 -6.90 -4.14
CA HIS A 51 -6.69 -6.53 -2.80
C HIS A 51 -8.18 -6.80 -2.56
N PHE A 52 -8.97 -6.81 -3.62
CA PHE A 52 -10.41 -6.97 -3.54
C PHE A 52 -10.84 -8.12 -4.44
N PRO A 53 -11.66 -9.07 -3.92
CA PRO A 53 -12.13 -10.19 -4.71
C PRO A 53 -13.11 -9.78 -5.81
N THR A 54 -13.83 -8.67 -5.62
CA THR A 54 -14.78 -8.11 -6.60
C THR A 54 -14.76 -6.58 -6.62
N ALA A 55 -15.25 -5.99 -7.71
CA ALA A 55 -15.46 -4.55 -7.82
C ALA A 55 -16.42 -4.01 -6.75
N GLU A 56 -17.44 -4.79 -6.39
CA GLU A 56 -18.42 -4.43 -5.37
C GLU A 56 -17.76 -4.32 -3.98
N SER A 57 -16.86 -5.26 -3.64
CA SER A 57 -16.12 -5.24 -2.36
C SER A 57 -15.18 -4.04 -2.26
N LEU A 58 -14.56 -3.66 -3.38
CA LEU A 58 -13.76 -2.44 -3.49
C LEU A 58 -14.63 -1.20 -3.22
N LEU A 59 -15.73 -1.05 -3.96
CA LEU A 59 -16.63 0.08 -3.82
C LEU A 59 -17.21 0.18 -2.40
N ALA A 60 -17.57 -0.95 -1.78
CA ALA A 60 -18.06 -0.99 -0.40
C ALA A 60 -17.01 -0.47 0.60
N THR A 61 -15.73 -0.81 0.40
CA THR A 61 -14.64 -0.37 1.27
C THR A 61 -14.40 1.13 1.19
N PHE A 62 -14.43 1.71 -0.02
CA PHE A 62 -14.15 3.13 -0.21
C PHE A 62 -15.36 4.05 -0.09
N SER A 63 -16.59 3.54 -0.20
CA SER A 63 -17.81 4.38 -0.19
C SER A 63 -18.06 5.10 1.13
N GLY A 64 -17.45 4.67 2.23
CA GLY A 64 -17.58 5.33 3.54
C GLY A 64 -16.94 6.71 3.62
N GLY A 65 -15.99 7.03 2.73
CA GLY A 65 -15.31 8.34 2.65
C GLY A 65 -16.03 9.38 1.79
N PHE A 66 -17.12 9.02 1.09
CA PHE A 66 -17.85 9.93 0.22
C PHE A 66 -19.06 10.55 0.91
N PRO A 67 -19.50 11.75 0.47
CA PRO A 67 -20.72 12.39 1.00
C PRO A 67 -21.95 11.51 0.86
N GLU A 68 -22.91 11.68 1.78
CA GLU A 68 -24.19 11.01 1.70
C GLU A 68 -24.91 11.32 0.36
N GLY A 69 -25.43 10.27 -0.28
CA GLY A 69 -26.08 10.38 -1.59
C GLY A 69 -25.12 10.31 -2.79
N PHE A 70 -23.82 10.32 -2.58
CA PHE A 70 -22.83 10.09 -3.64
C PHE A 70 -22.58 8.60 -3.83
N THR A 71 -22.68 8.13 -5.08
CA THR A 71 -22.37 6.73 -5.44
C THR A 71 -21.09 6.70 -6.26
N PRO A 72 -19.96 6.24 -5.67
CA PRO A 72 -18.72 6.12 -6.42
C PRO A 72 -18.82 5.03 -7.49
N THR A 73 -18.17 5.26 -8.62
CA THR A 73 -18.07 4.31 -9.72
C THR A 73 -16.66 3.73 -9.83
N LEU A 74 -16.53 2.56 -10.43
CA LEU A 74 -15.26 1.83 -10.48
C LEU A 74 -14.16 2.61 -11.21
N ASP A 75 -14.49 3.28 -12.30
CA ASP A 75 -13.56 4.08 -13.11
C ASP A 75 -12.92 5.25 -12.35
N MET A 76 -13.52 5.68 -11.23
CA MET A 76 -12.91 6.68 -10.35
C MET A 76 -11.62 6.17 -9.66
N PHE A 77 -11.50 4.87 -9.49
CA PHE A 77 -10.39 4.24 -8.77
C PHE A 77 -9.37 3.56 -9.69
N LEU A 78 -9.78 3.20 -10.92
CA LEU A 78 -8.90 2.49 -11.82
C LEU A 78 -7.78 3.39 -12.35
N THR A 79 -6.55 2.95 -12.12
CA THR A 79 -5.32 3.49 -12.71
C THR A 79 -4.52 2.34 -13.32
N PRO A 80 -3.68 2.56 -14.34
CA PRO A 80 -2.89 1.51 -14.96
C PRO A 80 -1.71 1.13 -14.05
N THR A 81 -2.03 0.63 -12.85
CA THR A 81 -1.09 0.17 -11.83
C THR A 81 -1.23 -1.33 -11.63
N PHE A 82 -0.19 -2.07 -11.99
CA PHE A 82 -0.16 -3.52 -11.96
C PHE A 82 0.85 -3.99 -10.92
N ARG A 83 0.56 -5.12 -10.28
CA ARG A 83 1.35 -5.67 -9.18
C ARG A 83 1.69 -7.13 -9.39
N GLY A 84 2.89 -7.50 -8.98
CA GLY A 84 3.31 -8.89 -8.79
C GLY A 84 4.25 -9.05 -7.62
N PHE A 85 4.64 -10.29 -7.35
CA PHE A 85 5.51 -10.64 -6.23
C PHE A 85 6.78 -11.33 -6.76
N PHE A 86 7.92 -10.88 -6.30
CA PHE A 86 9.21 -11.56 -6.48
C PHE A 86 9.49 -12.55 -5.34
N ALA A 87 8.99 -12.24 -4.16
CA ALA A 87 9.03 -13.10 -2.98
C ALA A 87 7.79 -12.85 -2.10
N ASN A 88 7.30 -13.90 -1.45
CA ASN A 88 6.18 -13.81 -0.51
C ASN A 88 6.33 -14.89 0.55
N TYR A 89 5.78 -14.67 1.76
CA TYR A 89 5.90 -15.59 2.90
C TYR A 89 7.35 -16.00 3.19
N SER A 90 8.29 -15.07 3.07
CA SER A 90 9.73 -15.31 3.20
C SER A 90 10.32 -16.26 2.15
N ALA A 91 9.62 -16.56 1.07
CA ALA A 91 10.06 -17.45 -0.02
C ALA A 91 10.25 -16.66 -1.32
N VAL A 92 11.39 -16.88 -1.99
CA VAL A 92 11.68 -16.34 -3.32
C VAL A 92 10.93 -17.15 -4.36
N LEU A 93 10.18 -16.48 -5.25
CA LEU A 93 9.40 -17.11 -6.31
C LEU A 93 10.22 -17.33 -7.59
N TYR A 94 11.32 -16.58 -7.76
CA TYR A 94 12.20 -16.59 -8.92
C TYR A 94 13.64 -16.78 -8.46
N PRO A 95 14.26 -17.95 -8.65
CA PRO A 95 15.60 -18.27 -8.14
C PRO A 95 16.69 -17.23 -8.49
N GLU A 96 16.57 -16.60 -9.67
CA GLU A 96 17.47 -15.55 -10.14
C GLU A 96 17.42 -14.25 -9.30
N LEU A 97 16.41 -14.09 -8.43
CA LEU A 97 16.26 -12.94 -7.56
C LEU A 97 16.58 -13.24 -6.08
N HIS A 98 17.22 -14.38 -5.80
CA HIS A 98 17.56 -14.80 -4.45
C HIS A 98 18.41 -13.77 -3.69
N ASP A 99 19.48 -13.26 -4.30
CA ASP A 99 20.37 -12.24 -3.75
C ASP A 99 19.71 -10.86 -3.61
N VAL A 100 18.68 -10.61 -4.41
CA VAL A 100 17.90 -9.37 -4.36
C VAL A 100 16.98 -9.36 -3.13
N PHE A 101 16.34 -10.49 -2.86
CA PHE A 101 15.42 -10.61 -1.72
C PHE A 101 16.15 -10.80 -0.38
N TYR A 102 17.10 -11.73 -0.29
CA TYR A 102 17.91 -11.93 0.92
C TYR A 102 19.08 -10.96 0.98
N ASN A 103 18.77 -9.66 0.96
CA ASN A 103 19.72 -8.56 0.90
C ASN A 103 20.16 -8.15 2.31
N GLU A 104 21.41 -8.43 2.66
CA GLU A 104 21.97 -8.10 3.98
C GLU A 104 21.99 -6.60 4.29
N ALA A 105 22.16 -5.75 3.28
CA ALA A 105 22.09 -4.30 3.48
C ALA A 105 20.68 -3.86 3.86
N PHE A 106 19.64 -4.44 3.24
CA PHE A 106 18.25 -4.14 3.58
C PHE A 106 17.89 -4.64 4.98
N LEU A 107 18.36 -5.83 5.36
CA LEU A 107 18.21 -6.33 6.73
C LEU A 107 18.90 -5.43 7.76
N ALA A 108 20.08 -4.91 7.45
CA ALA A 108 20.78 -3.96 8.30
C ALA A 108 20.02 -2.63 8.42
N HIS A 109 19.46 -2.12 7.30
CA HIS A 109 18.60 -0.93 7.30
C HIS A 109 17.34 -1.14 8.15
N ALA A 110 16.67 -2.29 8.02
CA ALA A 110 15.46 -2.62 8.79
C ALA A 110 15.76 -2.65 10.30
N ARG A 111 16.81 -3.35 10.72
CA ARG A 111 17.25 -3.37 12.13
C ARG A 111 17.61 -1.97 12.64
N SER A 112 18.38 -1.21 11.86
CA SER A 112 18.78 0.16 12.24
C SER A 112 17.58 1.12 12.34
N TYR A 113 16.57 0.96 11.49
CA TYR A 113 15.38 1.80 11.51
C TYR A 113 14.62 1.69 12.84
N TRP A 114 14.52 0.47 13.38
CA TRP A 114 13.82 0.16 14.63
C TRP A 114 14.73 0.08 15.86
N ASN A 115 16.03 0.23 15.70
CA ASN A 115 17.03 -0.07 16.76
C ASN A 115 16.79 -1.46 17.35
N ALA A 116 16.79 -2.49 16.49
CA ALA A 116 16.37 -3.85 16.81
C ALA A 116 17.47 -4.88 16.47
N ASP A 117 17.42 -6.02 17.14
CA ASP A 117 18.42 -7.09 16.97
C ASP A 117 18.10 -7.99 15.77
N TYR A 118 16.80 -8.20 15.48
CA TYR A 118 16.35 -9.17 14.50
C TYR A 118 15.52 -8.53 13.41
N ALA A 119 15.74 -8.99 12.17
CA ALA A 119 14.88 -8.69 11.03
C ALA A 119 14.73 -9.96 10.18
N LYS A 120 13.51 -10.25 9.76
CA LYS A 120 13.15 -11.40 8.91
C LYS A 120 12.53 -10.88 7.62
N PRO A 121 13.14 -11.09 6.44
CA PRO A 121 12.55 -10.67 5.17
C PRO A 121 11.22 -11.40 4.98
N GLN A 122 10.18 -10.67 4.62
CA GLN A 122 8.82 -11.20 4.55
C GLN A 122 8.32 -11.26 3.12
N MET A 123 8.47 -10.17 2.39
CA MET A 123 7.88 -10.02 1.07
C MET A 123 8.73 -9.09 0.19
N MET A 124 8.69 -9.32 -1.11
CA MET A 124 9.19 -8.39 -2.11
C MET A 124 8.19 -8.37 -3.26
N LEU A 125 7.47 -7.28 -3.39
CA LEU A 125 6.55 -7.04 -4.50
C LEU A 125 7.06 -5.94 -5.41
N PHE A 126 6.45 -5.83 -6.58
CA PHE A 126 6.60 -4.67 -7.44
C PHE A 126 5.25 -4.09 -7.82
N ASN A 127 5.26 -2.79 -8.07
CA ASN A 127 4.20 -2.10 -8.81
C ASN A 127 4.83 -1.53 -10.08
N ILE A 128 4.13 -1.67 -11.19
CA ILE A 128 4.49 -1.03 -12.43
C ILE A 128 3.32 -0.16 -12.90
N ASN A 129 3.62 1.12 -13.13
CA ASN A 129 2.60 2.12 -13.41
C ASN A 129 2.80 2.69 -14.81
N GLY A 130 1.78 2.59 -15.65
CA GLY A 130 1.70 3.40 -16.87
C GLY A 130 1.45 4.88 -16.53
N PRO A 131 1.72 5.80 -17.48
CA PRO A 131 1.47 7.22 -17.29
C PRO A 131 -0.01 7.51 -17.01
N CYS A 132 -0.27 8.15 -15.86
CA CYS A 132 -1.62 8.53 -15.41
C CYS A 132 -1.52 9.58 -14.31
N GLY A 133 -2.47 10.51 -14.24
CA GLY A 133 -2.68 11.37 -13.09
C GLY A 133 -2.92 10.53 -11.83
N ASN A 134 -2.53 11.04 -10.67
CA ASN A 134 -2.71 10.32 -9.41
C ASN A 134 -3.94 10.83 -8.67
N ARG A 135 -4.88 9.92 -8.40
CA ARG A 135 -6.09 10.15 -7.62
C ARG A 135 -5.99 9.68 -6.16
N ASP A 136 -4.86 9.08 -5.79
CA ASP A 136 -4.64 8.65 -4.42
C ASP A 136 -4.45 9.88 -3.50
N PRO A 137 -5.38 10.12 -2.55
CA PRO A 137 -5.27 11.25 -1.63
C PRO A 137 -4.23 11.02 -0.53
N GLY A 138 -3.67 9.84 -0.46
CA GLY A 138 -2.82 9.36 0.61
C GLY A 138 -3.47 8.23 1.40
N HIS A 139 -2.69 7.19 1.64
CA HIS A 139 -3.13 5.97 2.32
C HIS A 139 -2.06 5.48 3.30
N LEU A 140 -2.42 4.45 4.05
CA LEU A 140 -1.53 3.63 4.85
C LEU A 140 -1.43 2.25 4.19
N ASP A 141 -0.27 1.64 4.21
CA ASP A 141 -0.19 0.21 3.94
C ASP A 141 -0.92 -0.58 5.03
N SER A 142 -1.40 -1.77 4.69
CA SER A 142 -2.10 -2.60 5.66
C SER A 142 -1.11 -3.23 6.64
N PRO A 143 -1.21 -2.93 7.95
CA PRO A 143 -0.36 -3.55 8.96
C PRO A 143 -0.71 -5.02 9.16
N SER A 144 0.20 -5.73 9.81
CA SER A 144 -0.04 -7.07 10.36
C SER A 144 0.05 -7.04 11.88
N PHE A 145 -0.79 -7.84 12.52
CA PHE A 145 -0.83 -8.01 13.97
C PHE A 145 -0.61 -9.48 14.31
N ARG A 146 -0.15 -9.78 15.51
CA ARG A 146 -0.06 -11.18 15.97
C ARG A 146 -1.46 -11.80 15.95
N GLY A 147 -1.61 -12.87 15.16
CA GLY A 147 -2.87 -13.59 14.92
C GLY A 147 -3.75 -13.07 13.79
N VAL A 148 -3.73 -11.76 13.50
CA VAL A 148 -4.51 -11.13 12.42
C VAL A 148 -3.56 -10.43 11.45
N ARG A 149 -3.22 -11.15 10.38
CA ARG A 149 -2.24 -10.71 9.38
C ARG A 149 -2.90 -10.51 8.02
N TYR A 150 -2.27 -9.74 7.13
CA TYR A 150 -2.79 -9.57 5.77
C TYR A 150 -2.84 -10.91 4.99
N GLU A 151 -2.06 -11.91 5.38
CA GLU A 151 -2.05 -13.24 4.78
C GLU A 151 -3.27 -14.10 5.13
N ASN A 152 -3.90 -13.85 6.27
CA ASN A 152 -5.02 -14.63 6.77
C ASN A 152 -6.29 -13.80 7.03
N SER A 153 -6.28 -12.52 6.69
CA SER A 153 -7.33 -11.57 7.02
C SER A 153 -7.69 -10.69 5.85
N PRO A 154 -8.93 -10.23 5.72
CA PRO A 154 -9.30 -9.23 4.74
C PRO A 154 -8.51 -7.93 4.96
N THR A 155 -8.04 -7.32 3.88
CA THR A 155 -7.27 -6.07 3.89
C THR A 155 -7.96 -4.96 4.69
N TRP A 156 -9.29 -4.85 4.59
CA TRP A 156 -10.06 -3.84 5.30
C TRP A 156 -9.94 -3.96 6.83
N LEU A 157 -9.91 -5.19 7.37
CA LEU A 157 -9.79 -5.43 8.82
C LEU A 157 -8.43 -4.96 9.34
N CYS A 158 -7.34 -5.41 8.71
CA CYS A 158 -5.99 -4.97 9.07
C CYS A 158 -5.84 -3.44 8.98
N SER A 159 -6.39 -2.82 7.93
CA SER A 159 -6.34 -1.37 7.74
C SER A 159 -7.11 -0.62 8.84
N ILE A 160 -8.30 -1.10 9.25
CA ILE A 160 -9.07 -0.49 10.35
C ILE A 160 -8.34 -0.70 11.68
N MET A 161 -7.82 -1.89 11.95
CA MET A 161 -7.04 -2.16 13.17
C MET A 161 -5.87 -1.18 13.29
N GLY A 162 -5.12 -0.93 12.21
CA GLY A 162 -4.04 0.07 12.19
C GLY A 162 -4.52 1.48 12.50
N ARG A 163 -5.58 1.92 11.82
CA ARG A 163 -6.15 3.26 12.01
C ARG A 163 -6.85 3.47 13.36
N SER A 164 -7.30 2.40 14.00
CA SER A 164 -8.02 2.51 15.28
C SER A 164 -7.14 2.93 16.45
N GLY A 165 -5.86 2.55 16.42
CA GLY A 165 -4.92 2.71 17.55
C GLY A 165 -5.13 1.73 18.69
N LEU A 166 -6.10 0.79 18.59
CA LEU A 166 -6.45 -0.14 19.65
C LEU A 166 -5.52 -1.34 19.77
N PHE A 167 -4.74 -1.63 18.71
CA PHE A 167 -4.00 -2.89 18.57
C PHE A 167 -2.47 -2.69 18.59
N GLN A 168 -1.98 -1.59 19.15
CA GLN A 168 -0.56 -1.26 19.16
C GLN A 168 0.30 -2.35 19.84
N ASP A 169 -0.22 -2.97 20.91
CA ASP A 169 0.48 -4.04 21.63
C ASP A 169 0.62 -5.33 20.81
N TYR A 170 -0.18 -5.47 19.76
CA TYR A 170 -0.17 -6.63 18.85
C TYR A 170 0.52 -6.34 17.51
N LEU A 171 0.84 -5.08 17.24
CA LEU A 171 1.41 -4.66 15.97
C LEU A 171 2.76 -5.37 15.72
N ILE A 172 2.89 -6.00 14.55
CA ILE A 172 4.17 -6.53 14.09
C ILE A 172 4.94 -5.37 13.47
N LYS A 173 6.11 -5.07 14.02
CA LYS A 173 6.98 -4.03 13.49
C LYS A 173 7.45 -4.42 12.09
N MET A 174 7.22 -3.55 11.13
CA MET A 174 7.66 -3.73 9.76
C MET A 174 8.64 -2.62 9.37
N ALA A 175 9.61 -2.95 8.56
CA ALA A 175 10.42 -1.99 7.84
C ALA A 175 10.38 -2.32 6.35
N GLN A 176 10.06 -1.32 5.54
CA GLN A 176 10.09 -1.44 4.09
C GLN A 176 11.31 -0.72 3.52
N VAL A 177 11.87 -1.31 2.46
CA VAL A 177 12.76 -0.62 1.52
C VAL A 177 12.00 -0.48 0.21
N ILE A 178 11.55 0.73 -0.05
CA ILE A 178 10.82 1.04 -1.27
C ILE A 178 11.78 1.73 -2.22
N THR A 179 11.88 1.21 -3.43
CA THR A 179 12.77 1.74 -4.47
C THR A 179 11.99 2.02 -5.73
N TRP A 180 12.27 3.14 -6.36
CA TRP A 180 11.66 3.54 -7.61
C TRP A 180 12.67 3.62 -8.73
N PHE A 181 12.19 3.29 -9.94
CA PHE A 181 12.87 3.51 -11.21
C PHE A 181 11.92 4.29 -12.12
N SER A 182 12.07 5.60 -12.11
CA SER A 182 11.34 6.50 -12.99
C SER A 182 12.21 7.70 -13.36
N HIS A 183 12.22 8.05 -14.63
CA HIS A 183 12.86 9.27 -15.15
C HIS A 183 11.88 10.44 -15.26
N ASP A 184 10.58 10.19 -15.04
CA ASP A 184 9.55 11.21 -15.15
C ASP A 184 9.71 12.29 -14.05
N PRO A 185 9.76 13.58 -14.42
CA PRO A 185 9.94 14.69 -13.47
C PRO A 185 8.73 14.90 -12.54
N ALA A 186 7.55 14.35 -12.85
CA ALA A 186 6.37 14.44 -12.00
C ALA A 186 6.27 13.27 -11.00
N SER A 187 7.07 12.23 -11.18
CA SER A 187 6.96 10.94 -10.50
C SER A 187 7.70 10.93 -9.15
N GLY A 188 7.19 11.63 -8.14
CA GLY A 188 7.75 11.66 -6.79
C GLY A 188 6.99 10.78 -5.80
N PHE A 189 7.34 10.94 -4.51
CA PHE A 189 6.70 10.28 -3.38
C PHE A 189 6.44 11.29 -2.26
N THR A 190 5.18 11.52 -1.94
CA THR A 190 4.74 12.42 -0.87
C THR A 190 4.38 11.61 0.37
N TYR A 191 4.74 12.10 1.57
CA TYR A 191 4.42 11.46 2.83
C TYR A 191 4.26 12.47 3.98
N TRP A 192 3.55 12.08 5.05
CA TRP A 192 3.22 12.93 6.20
C TRP A 192 3.84 12.37 7.50
N PRO A 193 5.13 12.68 7.80
CA PRO A 193 5.87 12.05 8.90
C PRO A 193 5.35 12.43 10.30
N ASN A 194 4.62 13.53 10.39
CA ASN A 194 4.05 14.05 11.64
C ASN A 194 2.52 13.91 11.71
N GLY A 195 1.97 12.98 10.90
CA GLY A 195 0.54 12.73 10.79
C GLY A 195 -0.14 13.51 9.67
N PRO A 196 -1.33 13.07 9.21
CA PRO A 196 -2.01 13.58 8.02
C PRO A 196 -2.45 15.05 8.13
N LEU A 197 -2.51 15.64 9.31
CA LEU A 197 -2.82 17.06 9.49
C LEU A 197 -1.60 17.98 9.44
N ALA A 198 -0.39 17.41 9.44
CA ALA A 198 0.86 18.15 9.41
C ALA A 198 1.34 18.43 7.98
N GLN A 199 2.43 19.19 7.87
CA GLN A 199 3.08 19.45 6.59
C GLN A 199 3.64 18.16 5.99
N PRO A 200 3.43 17.94 4.68
CA PRO A 200 4.05 16.84 3.96
C PRO A 200 5.55 17.04 3.77
N ALA A 201 6.22 15.92 3.54
CA ALA A 201 7.57 15.86 3.00
C ALA A 201 7.55 15.08 1.68
N ARG A 202 8.62 15.18 0.89
CA ARG A 202 8.69 14.53 -0.45
C ARG A 202 10.05 13.94 -0.72
N VAL A 203 10.08 12.78 -1.37
CA VAL A 203 11.20 12.36 -2.20
C VAL A 203 10.94 12.92 -3.60
N GLN A 204 11.75 13.90 -4.00
CA GLN A 204 11.54 14.63 -5.24
C GLN A 204 12.01 13.83 -6.44
N SER A 205 11.29 13.96 -7.56
CA SER A 205 11.72 13.42 -8.86
C SER A 205 12.98 14.13 -9.40
N PRO A 206 13.75 13.44 -10.29
CA PRO A 206 13.55 12.07 -10.72
C PRO A 206 13.94 11.06 -9.63
N ILE A 207 13.20 9.96 -9.55
CA ILE A 207 13.40 8.90 -8.54
C ILE A 207 13.94 7.60 -9.17
N TYR A 208 14.97 7.74 -9.99
CA TYR A 208 15.61 6.58 -10.61
C TYR A 208 16.64 5.94 -9.67
N ASN A 209 16.41 4.65 -9.36
CA ASN A 209 17.19 3.86 -8.41
C ASN A 209 17.41 4.60 -7.08
N ARG A 210 16.34 5.16 -6.58
CA ARG A 210 16.28 5.88 -5.32
C ARG A 210 15.31 5.17 -4.41
N GLY A 211 15.69 4.97 -3.16
CA GLY A 211 14.88 4.25 -2.21
C GLY A 211 14.69 4.99 -0.90
N VAL A 212 13.76 4.49 -0.10
CA VAL A 212 13.56 4.91 1.30
C VAL A 212 13.40 3.71 2.20
N VAL A 213 13.95 3.81 3.42
CA VAL A 213 13.59 2.91 4.52
C VAL A 213 12.48 3.57 5.31
N VAL A 214 11.37 2.85 5.53
CA VAL A 214 10.15 3.45 6.06
C VAL A 214 9.25 2.42 6.75
N GLN A 215 8.33 2.91 7.58
CA GLN A 215 7.18 2.16 8.12
C GLN A 215 5.90 2.72 7.51
N ASN A 216 5.47 2.18 6.38
CA ASN A 216 4.29 2.67 5.65
C ASN A 216 2.96 2.34 6.30
N GLU A 217 2.92 1.36 7.20
CA GLU A 217 1.70 0.99 7.93
C GLU A 217 1.22 2.10 8.90
N MET A 218 2.14 2.99 9.32
CA MET A 218 1.85 4.10 10.23
C MET A 218 2.18 5.47 9.63
N LEU A 219 2.66 5.52 8.40
CA LEU A 219 2.97 6.72 7.65
C LEU A 219 1.96 6.92 6.53
N VAL A 220 1.14 7.96 6.63
CA VAL A 220 0.31 8.35 5.49
C VAL A 220 1.23 8.79 4.35
N HIS A 221 1.05 8.18 3.18
CA HIS A 221 1.90 8.39 2.01
C HIS A 221 1.14 8.18 0.72
N ARG A 222 1.73 8.66 -0.38
CA ARG A 222 1.23 8.43 -1.75
C ARG A 222 2.37 8.46 -2.75
N GLY A 223 2.27 7.67 -3.82
CA GLY A 223 3.00 7.92 -5.04
C GLY A 223 2.39 9.11 -5.75
N GLU A 224 3.19 10.00 -6.32
CA GLU A 224 2.71 11.11 -7.14
C GLU A 224 2.30 10.64 -8.54
N ALA A 225 1.80 11.51 -9.38
CA ALA A 225 1.45 11.17 -10.76
C ALA A 225 2.65 10.57 -11.51
N ASN A 226 2.41 9.69 -12.46
CA ASN A 226 3.41 9.24 -13.42
C ASN A 226 3.06 9.85 -14.77
N GLY A 227 3.74 10.91 -15.18
CA GLY A 227 3.40 11.72 -16.34
C GLY A 227 2.47 12.92 -16.02
N PRO A 228 1.90 13.54 -17.05
CA PRO A 228 1.03 14.72 -16.88
C PRO A 228 -0.17 14.42 -15.99
N VAL A 229 -0.47 15.32 -15.06
CA VAL A 229 -1.58 15.18 -14.08
C VAL A 229 -2.96 15.08 -14.76
N GLU A 230 -3.10 15.62 -15.96
CA GLU A 230 -4.33 15.58 -16.74
C GLU A 230 -4.53 14.24 -17.46
N ARG A 231 -3.49 13.41 -17.55
CA ARG A 231 -3.59 12.13 -18.23
C ARG A 231 -4.54 11.20 -17.49
N ARG A 232 -5.52 10.71 -18.21
CA ARG A 232 -6.50 9.76 -17.69
C ARG A 232 -6.05 8.33 -17.94
N SER A 233 -6.66 7.40 -17.18
CA SER A 233 -6.48 5.97 -17.39
C SER A 233 -6.84 5.59 -18.82
N PRO A 234 -6.20 4.56 -19.40
CA PRO A 234 -6.53 4.08 -20.74
C PRO A 234 -8.02 3.78 -20.89
N ALA A 235 -8.59 4.17 -22.02
CA ALA A 235 -9.96 3.81 -22.35
C ALA A 235 -10.10 2.28 -22.43
N GLY A 236 -11.11 1.73 -21.75
CA GLY A 236 -11.32 0.28 -21.67
C GLY A 236 -10.56 -0.42 -20.55
N LEU A 237 -9.83 0.33 -19.68
CA LEU A 237 -9.26 -0.25 -18.48
C LEU A 237 -10.38 -0.75 -17.57
N ALA A 238 -10.32 -2.02 -17.19
CA ALA A 238 -11.32 -2.71 -16.38
C ALA A 238 -10.66 -3.47 -15.24
N PHE A 239 -11.46 -3.95 -14.29
CA PHE A 239 -10.96 -4.63 -13.09
C PHE A 239 -10.14 -5.89 -13.42
N GLU A 240 -10.49 -6.59 -14.51
CA GLU A 240 -9.81 -7.77 -15.04
C GLU A 240 -8.63 -7.47 -15.97
N SER A 241 -8.31 -6.19 -16.23
CA SER A 241 -7.20 -5.83 -17.11
C SER A 241 -5.87 -6.36 -16.60
N THR A 242 -5.00 -6.73 -17.54
CA THR A 242 -3.67 -7.27 -17.27
C THR A 242 -2.58 -6.48 -17.98
N PHE A 243 -1.34 -6.65 -17.51
CA PHE A 243 -0.13 -6.01 -18.01
C PHE A 243 0.94 -7.06 -18.27
N SER A 244 1.58 -7.00 -19.42
CA SER A 244 2.66 -7.92 -19.80
C SER A 244 3.66 -7.25 -20.75
N GLY A 245 4.82 -7.87 -20.92
CA GLY A 245 5.74 -7.52 -22.00
C GLY A 245 5.14 -7.78 -23.38
N GLU A 246 5.54 -7.00 -24.36
CA GLU A 246 5.18 -7.19 -25.77
C GLU A 246 6.13 -8.22 -26.42
N ALA A 247 5.56 -9.27 -27.02
CA ALA A 247 6.35 -10.35 -27.61
C ALA A 247 7.28 -9.84 -28.72
N GLY A 248 8.57 -10.14 -28.60
CA GLY A 248 9.60 -9.72 -29.56
C GLY A 248 10.06 -8.27 -29.43
N ASN A 249 9.60 -7.54 -28.42
CA ASN A 249 10.02 -6.17 -28.12
C ASN A 249 10.42 -6.07 -26.64
N PRO A 250 11.72 -6.14 -26.29
CA PRO A 250 12.17 -6.15 -24.90
C PRO A 250 11.88 -4.86 -24.13
N ASP A 251 11.66 -3.74 -24.83
CA ASP A 251 11.32 -2.45 -24.23
C ASP A 251 9.83 -2.10 -24.35
N GLY A 252 9.05 -3.01 -24.95
CA GLY A 252 7.63 -2.82 -25.20
C GLY A 252 6.75 -3.51 -24.15
N TRP A 253 5.69 -2.83 -23.78
CA TRP A 253 4.72 -3.28 -22.80
C TRP A 253 3.30 -3.05 -23.29
N GLN A 254 2.36 -3.89 -22.86
CA GLN A 254 0.97 -3.80 -23.26
C GLN A 254 0.02 -4.00 -22.08
N VAL A 255 -1.10 -3.26 -22.12
CA VAL A 255 -2.26 -3.47 -21.26
C VAL A 255 -3.35 -4.14 -22.06
N LYS A 256 -3.95 -5.17 -21.52
CA LYS A 256 -5.04 -5.92 -22.14
C LYS A 256 -6.28 -5.93 -21.24
N THR A 257 -7.46 -5.88 -21.87
CA THR A 257 -8.74 -6.23 -21.26
C THR A 257 -9.34 -7.36 -22.08
N GLY A 258 -9.40 -8.57 -21.50
CA GLY A 258 -9.64 -9.78 -22.27
C GLY A 258 -8.55 -9.98 -23.33
N ASP A 259 -8.96 -10.23 -24.57
CA ASP A 259 -8.01 -10.41 -25.70
C ASP A 259 -7.62 -9.10 -26.38
N GLN A 260 -8.20 -7.97 -25.99
CA GLN A 260 -7.95 -6.68 -26.61
C GLN A 260 -6.79 -5.95 -25.94
N VAL A 261 -5.79 -5.54 -26.73
CA VAL A 261 -4.76 -4.59 -26.28
C VAL A 261 -5.37 -3.20 -26.30
N ILE A 262 -5.44 -2.56 -25.12
CA ILE A 262 -6.06 -1.25 -24.93
C ILE A 262 -5.03 -0.12 -24.83
N ASP A 263 -3.78 -0.44 -24.45
CA ASP A 263 -2.70 0.54 -24.44
C ASP A 263 -1.33 -0.15 -24.58
N ARG A 264 -0.30 0.64 -24.96
CA ARG A 264 1.11 0.21 -25.04
C ARG A 264 2.01 1.27 -24.48
N TYR A 265 3.12 0.83 -23.89
CA TYR A 265 4.13 1.72 -23.29
C TYR A 265 5.54 1.27 -23.71
N HIS A 266 6.47 2.20 -23.69
CA HIS A 266 7.91 1.93 -23.66
C HIS A 266 8.38 1.84 -22.19
N THR A 267 9.45 1.12 -21.91
CA THR A 267 10.02 0.99 -20.56
C THR A 267 10.25 2.36 -19.89
N ASP A 268 10.70 3.36 -20.63
CA ASP A 268 10.97 4.70 -20.10
C ASP A 268 9.71 5.50 -19.73
N ASP A 269 8.53 5.10 -20.22
CA ASP A 269 7.25 5.71 -19.84
C ASP A 269 6.77 5.22 -18.47
N LEU A 270 7.33 4.12 -17.97
CA LEU A 270 6.83 3.43 -16.81
C LEU A 270 7.54 3.89 -15.53
N ARG A 271 6.78 3.93 -14.44
CA ARG A 271 7.35 3.94 -13.10
C ARG A 271 7.36 2.51 -12.56
N PHE A 272 8.53 1.94 -12.42
CA PHE A 272 8.73 0.66 -11.76
C PHE A 272 9.10 0.88 -10.31
N LEU A 273 8.32 0.31 -9.39
CA LEU A 273 8.51 0.37 -7.95
C LEU A 273 8.77 -1.04 -7.43
N VAL A 274 9.79 -1.18 -6.61
CA VAL A 274 10.07 -2.41 -5.85
C VAL A 274 9.87 -2.13 -4.38
N HIS A 275 9.06 -2.93 -3.72
CA HIS A 275 8.74 -2.83 -2.30
C HIS A 275 9.21 -4.11 -1.60
N TRP A 276 10.35 -4.02 -0.93
CA TRP A 276 10.86 -5.07 -0.05
C TRP A 276 10.43 -4.79 1.39
N SER A 277 10.05 -5.81 2.13
CA SER A 277 9.64 -5.67 3.53
C SER A 277 10.22 -6.77 4.41
N ALA A 278 10.46 -6.42 5.69
CA ALA A 278 10.85 -7.33 6.74
C ALA A 278 10.06 -7.08 8.02
N GLU A 279 9.74 -8.17 8.71
CA GLU A 279 9.32 -8.13 10.11
C GLU A 279 10.54 -7.85 10.98
N VAL A 280 10.38 -7.00 11.99
CA VAL A 280 11.48 -6.56 12.86
C VAL A 280 11.14 -6.84 14.31
N PHE A 281 12.12 -7.35 15.07
CA PHE A 281 11.93 -7.69 16.48
C PHE A 281 13.07 -7.07 17.30
N SER A 282 12.70 -6.39 18.37
CA SER A 282 13.65 -5.67 19.22
C SER A 282 14.67 -6.62 19.87
N ASP A 283 14.18 -7.78 20.31
CA ASP A 283 14.98 -8.81 20.99
C ASP A 283 14.44 -10.23 20.70
N PHE A 284 15.12 -11.22 21.26
CA PHE A 284 14.75 -12.63 21.11
C PHE A 284 13.39 -12.96 21.74
N ALA A 285 12.99 -12.28 22.81
CA ALA A 285 11.72 -12.54 23.49
C ALA A 285 10.54 -12.13 22.58
N GLU A 286 10.64 -10.98 21.93
CA GLU A 286 9.63 -10.53 20.94
C GLU A 286 9.57 -11.47 19.72
N LEU A 287 10.72 -11.85 19.18
CA LEU A 287 10.80 -12.82 18.07
C LEU A 287 10.13 -14.14 18.46
N LYS A 288 10.49 -14.69 19.61
CA LYS A 288 9.93 -15.95 20.14
C LYS A 288 8.43 -15.87 20.31
N LYS A 289 7.93 -14.79 20.91
CA LYS A 289 6.49 -14.52 21.11
C LYS A 289 5.73 -14.55 19.78
N ASN A 290 6.28 -13.88 18.75
CA ASN A 290 5.68 -13.88 17.43
C ASN A 290 5.70 -15.26 16.74
N MET A 291 6.79 -16.04 16.94
CA MET A 291 6.91 -17.39 16.36
C MET A 291 6.00 -18.42 17.04
N GLU A 292 5.78 -18.29 18.34
CA GLU A 292 4.98 -19.24 19.13
C GLU A 292 3.49 -18.87 19.15
N GLY A 293 3.12 -17.67 18.73
CA GLY A 293 1.73 -17.21 18.70
C GLY A 293 1.05 -17.19 20.07
N THR A 294 1.84 -16.94 21.14
CA THR A 294 1.35 -17.12 22.53
C THR A 294 0.27 -16.13 22.95
N ASP A 295 0.13 -15.02 22.23
CA ASP A 295 -0.89 -14.00 22.47
C ASP A 295 -1.60 -13.58 21.17
N ASP A 296 -1.67 -14.47 20.21
CA ASP A 296 -2.30 -14.22 18.91
C ASP A 296 -3.78 -13.85 19.09
N LEU A 297 -4.19 -12.75 18.44
CA LEU A 297 -5.59 -12.36 18.33
C LEU A 297 -6.35 -13.27 17.37
N THR A 298 -7.59 -13.58 17.70
CA THR A 298 -8.54 -14.10 16.74
C THR A 298 -9.28 -12.96 16.02
N HIS A 299 -9.83 -13.23 14.83
CA HIS A 299 -10.71 -12.28 14.13
C HIS A 299 -11.89 -11.84 15.01
N GLU A 300 -12.47 -12.76 15.76
CA GLU A 300 -13.58 -12.47 16.66
C GLU A 300 -13.18 -11.47 17.74
N GLN A 301 -12.02 -11.68 18.38
CA GLN A 301 -11.51 -10.73 19.40
C GLN A 301 -11.27 -9.36 18.80
N ALA A 302 -10.63 -9.27 17.64
CA ALA A 302 -10.36 -8.01 16.95
C ALA A 302 -11.66 -7.26 16.60
N ILE A 303 -12.65 -7.95 16.05
CA ILE A 303 -13.94 -7.38 15.71
C ILE A 303 -14.68 -6.91 16.97
N ASN A 304 -14.69 -7.71 18.05
CA ASN A 304 -15.34 -7.34 19.29
C ASN A 304 -14.71 -6.10 19.94
N MET A 305 -13.38 -5.93 19.88
CA MET A 305 -12.68 -4.74 20.33
C MET A 305 -13.09 -3.50 19.51
N LEU A 306 -13.15 -3.60 18.18
CA LEU A 306 -13.60 -2.53 17.30
C LEU A 306 -15.07 -2.12 17.58
N ILE A 307 -15.97 -3.09 17.75
CA ILE A 307 -17.38 -2.86 18.08
C ILE A 307 -17.50 -2.16 19.43
N ALA A 308 -16.75 -2.62 20.43
CA ALA A 308 -16.77 -2.02 21.77
C ALA A 308 -16.32 -0.55 21.73
N ASP A 309 -15.26 -0.23 21.00
CA ASP A 309 -14.79 1.15 20.84
C ASP A 309 -15.84 2.02 20.11
N VAL A 310 -16.38 1.54 18.99
CA VAL A 310 -17.39 2.28 18.21
C VAL A 310 -18.62 2.57 19.07
N ARG A 311 -19.11 1.59 19.82
CA ARG A 311 -20.25 1.75 20.75
C ARG A 311 -19.94 2.70 21.91
N SER A 312 -18.72 2.67 22.43
CA SER A 312 -18.31 3.60 23.51
C SER A 312 -18.35 5.07 23.07
N ARG A 313 -18.22 5.30 21.76
CA ARG A 313 -18.35 6.63 21.11
C ARG A 313 -19.79 7.00 20.76
N GLY A 314 -20.77 6.19 21.18
CA GLY A 314 -22.20 6.45 20.92
C GLY A 314 -22.66 6.09 19.51
N ILE A 315 -21.84 5.39 18.71
CA ILE A 315 -22.21 4.95 17.38
C ILE A 315 -22.90 3.58 17.47
N SER A 316 -24.11 3.50 16.96
CA SER A 316 -24.84 2.23 16.90
C SER A 316 -24.30 1.38 15.75
N ILE A 317 -23.90 0.16 16.07
CA ILE A 317 -23.46 -0.83 15.08
C ILE A 317 -23.98 -2.21 15.46
N GLU A 318 -24.62 -2.89 14.52
CA GLU A 318 -25.06 -4.27 14.66
C GLU A 318 -23.96 -5.22 14.18
N THR A 319 -23.83 -6.36 14.84
CA THR A 319 -22.88 -7.40 14.45
C THR A 319 -23.61 -8.41 13.55
N PRO A 320 -23.28 -8.50 12.26
CA PRO A 320 -23.90 -9.47 11.37
C PRO A 320 -23.40 -10.90 11.66
N SER A 321 -24.06 -11.89 11.10
CA SER A 321 -23.67 -13.31 11.24
C SER A 321 -22.30 -13.61 10.57
N ASP A 322 -21.94 -12.87 9.54
CA ASP A 322 -20.64 -12.97 8.88
C ASP A 322 -20.00 -11.56 8.80
N PRO A 323 -19.38 -11.09 9.88
CA PRO A 323 -18.83 -9.74 9.94
C PRO A 323 -17.64 -9.51 9.01
N LEU A 324 -16.94 -10.56 8.60
CA LEU A 324 -15.79 -10.43 7.69
C LEU A 324 -16.19 -10.12 6.25
N ASN A 325 -17.41 -10.50 5.85
CA ASN A 325 -17.87 -10.36 4.48
C ASN A 325 -19.13 -9.47 4.31
N ASP A 326 -19.71 -8.95 5.41
CA ASP A 326 -20.90 -8.09 5.32
C ASP A 326 -20.52 -6.66 4.85
N PRO A 327 -20.97 -6.22 3.67
CA PRO A 327 -20.55 -4.93 3.10
C PRO A 327 -21.06 -3.73 3.87
N ASN A 328 -22.20 -3.82 4.58
CA ASN A 328 -22.74 -2.72 5.38
C ASN A 328 -21.95 -2.56 6.67
N PHE A 329 -21.59 -3.67 7.29
CA PHE A 329 -20.73 -3.67 8.47
C PHE A 329 -19.33 -3.12 8.14
N ILE A 330 -18.72 -3.58 7.04
CA ILE A 330 -17.42 -3.09 6.55
C ILE A 330 -17.48 -1.59 6.31
N ARG A 331 -18.53 -1.09 5.64
CA ARG A 331 -18.72 0.35 5.38
C ARG A 331 -18.84 1.14 6.67
N ALA A 332 -19.64 0.65 7.63
CA ALA A 332 -19.86 1.31 8.90
C ALA A 332 -18.56 1.44 9.70
N LEU A 333 -17.76 0.37 9.80
CA LEU A 333 -16.46 0.41 10.47
C LEU A 333 -15.46 1.31 9.74
N ASN A 334 -15.35 1.23 8.41
CA ASN A 334 -14.48 2.12 7.64
C ASN A 334 -14.82 3.60 7.90
N GLY A 335 -16.10 3.96 7.88
CA GLY A 335 -16.56 5.32 8.19
C GLY A 335 -16.24 5.74 9.64
N ALA A 336 -16.35 4.82 10.60
CA ALA A 336 -16.07 5.11 12.02
C ALA A 336 -14.56 5.37 12.30
N TYR A 337 -13.67 4.86 11.46
CA TYR A 337 -12.21 5.01 11.58
C TYR A 337 -11.57 5.73 10.38
N ASP A 338 -12.37 6.43 9.60
CA ASP A 338 -11.84 7.27 8.51
C ASP A 338 -11.10 8.48 9.10
N PHE A 339 -9.88 8.75 8.66
CA PHE A 339 -9.11 9.93 9.09
C PHE A 339 -9.34 11.15 8.18
N GLY A 340 -10.12 11.00 7.12
CA GLY A 340 -10.50 12.07 6.19
C GLY A 340 -9.38 12.54 5.27
N GLY A 341 -8.31 11.78 5.15
CA GLY A 341 -7.15 12.10 4.32
C GLY A 341 -6.29 13.26 4.86
N PRO A 342 -5.17 13.56 4.20
CA PRO A 342 -4.30 14.69 4.53
C PRO A 342 -4.98 16.04 4.38
N ALA A 343 -4.59 16.99 5.24
CA ALA A 343 -5.13 18.36 5.20
C ALA A 343 -4.38 19.27 4.22
N ILE A 344 -3.11 18.95 3.93
CA ILE A 344 -2.21 19.79 3.14
C ILE A 344 -1.50 18.91 2.11
N TYR A 345 -1.49 19.33 0.86
CA TYR A 345 -0.76 18.70 -0.22
C TYR A 345 0.32 19.64 -0.76
N PRO A 346 1.45 19.12 -1.27
CA PRO A 346 2.44 19.94 -1.96
C PRO A 346 1.85 20.59 -3.21
N GLU A 347 2.17 21.85 -3.48
CA GLU A 347 1.71 22.56 -4.69
C GLU A 347 2.25 21.89 -5.97
N GLU A 348 3.47 21.35 -5.91
CA GLU A 348 4.14 20.71 -7.04
C GLU A 348 3.64 19.27 -7.29
N ALA A 349 2.86 18.73 -6.38
CA ALA A 349 2.31 17.38 -6.47
C ALA A 349 0.83 17.36 -6.09
N PRO A 350 -0.04 17.99 -6.90
CA PRO A 350 -1.48 18.02 -6.65
C PRO A 350 -2.08 16.62 -6.73
N VAL A 351 -3.23 16.45 -6.12
CA VAL A 351 -4.05 15.25 -6.25
C VAL A 351 -5.30 15.58 -7.05
N ASP A 352 -5.64 14.71 -8.00
CA ASP A 352 -6.89 14.82 -8.73
C ASP A 352 -8.07 14.58 -7.79
N SER A 353 -9.10 15.40 -7.88
CA SER A 353 -10.34 15.15 -7.15
C SER A 353 -11.05 13.91 -7.69
N LEU A 354 -11.45 13.01 -6.77
CA LEU A 354 -12.35 11.89 -7.10
C LEU A 354 -13.81 12.36 -7.27
N MET A 355 -14.12 13.58 -6.83
CA MET A 355 -15.44 14.16 -7.00
C MET A 355 -15.59 14.69 -8.43
N PRO A 356 -16.72 14.44 -9.10
CA PRO A 356 -17.02 15.11 -10.36
C PRO A 356 -17.09 16.63 -10.14
N ALA A 357 -16.64 17.38 -11.15
CA ALA A 357 -16.65 18.84 -11.16
C ALA A 357 -18.08 19.39 -11.08
#